data_c35378d0c577daadb0626aa40abb4836
#
_entry.id   c35378d0c577daadb0626aa40abb4836
#
_cell.length_a   1.000
_cell.length_b   1.000
_cell.length_c   1.000
_cell.angle_alpha   90.00
_cell.angle_beta   90.00
_cell.angle_gamma   90.00
#
_symmetry.space_group_name_H-M   'P 1'
#
loop_
_entity.id
_entity.type
_entity.pdbx_description
1 polymer ?
#
loop_
_entity_poly.entity_id
_entity_poly.type
_entity_poly.pdbx_seq_one_letter_code
_entity_poly.pdbx_strand_id
1 'polypeptide(L)'
;MKLPLFPDSASNFAPDVDHLLFYLVGVSVFFTVLIFSAIFYFAIRYRRRSDNELPKPIHASLVLEIAWSVIPFGLTMVMFAWGANIFFKESRPPKNAMQIYVVAKQWMWKLQHMEGQREINELHIPVGRPVKLTMTSEDAIHSFFVPAFRTKQDVVPGRYSTTWFTATKPGKYHLFCAEYCGTKHSGMTGWIYAMEPQDYQAWLSGGRSFGSLAENGEKLFQDLACGNCHKADGSGRCPSLVGLYGRSVQLADGRYVNADEAYLRESILQPNAKIVAGYQPLMPTFQGQVTEEGVLELIEYIKSLAPAPAGAGTTPAEINVNPGVATAAPSNR
;
A
#
# COMPACT_ATOMS: atom_id res chain seq x y z
N MET A 1 10.69 3.70 -25.27
CA MET A 1 10.25 2.78 -24.20
C MET A 1 11.14 3.01 -23.00
N LYS A 2 10.62 3.54 -21.90
CA LYS A 2 11.35 3.51 -20.61
C LYS A 2 11.16 2.09 -20.06
N LEU A 3 12.20 1.27 -20.13
CA LEU A 3 12.22 -0.01 -19.42
C LEU A 3 12.20 0.31 -17.93
N PRO A 4 11.16 -0.07 -17.17
CA PRO A 4 11.08 0.22 -15.73
C PRO A 4 11.96 -0.79 -14.95
N LEU A 5 13.28 -0.70 -15.19
CA LEU A 5 14.25 -1.56 -14.50
C LEU A 5 14.47 -1.14 -13.04
N PHE A 6 14.13 0.12 -12.72
CA PHE A 6 14.29 0.68 -11.39
C PHE A 6 13.01 1.42 -10.98
N PRO A 7 12.58 1.30 -9.71
CA PRO A 7 11.53 2.16 -9.15
C PRO A 7 12.01 3.61 -9.10
N ASP A 8 11.05 4.55 -9.04
CA ASP A 8 11.35 5.97 -8.91
C ASP A 8 12.27 6.23 -7.71
N SER A 9 13.17 7.20 -7.87
CA SER A 9 13.98 7.73 -6.77
C SER A 9 13.22 8.89 -6.15
N ALA A 10 12.57 8.65 -4.99
CA ALA A 10 11.62 9.56 -4.38
C ALA A 10 11.87 9.87 -2.90
N SER A 11 13.07 9.54 -2.38
CA SER A 11 13.50 9.90 -1.04
C SER A 11 14.88 10.55 -1.03
N ASN A 12 15.24 11.09 0.14
CA ASN A 12 16.57 11.64 0.40
C ASN A 12 17.69 10.59 0.35
N PHE A 13 17.39 9.31 0.60
CA PHE A 13 18.38 8.22 0.56
C PHE A 13 18.49 7.55 -0.79
N ALA A 14 17.44 7.60 -1.60
CA ALA A 14 17.39 6.84 -2.85
C ALA A 14 18.56 7.14 -3.80
N PRO A 15 19.01 8.38 -4.02
CA PRO A 15 20.18 8.64 -4.85
C PRO A 15 21.48 8.05 -4.29
N ASP A 16 21.70 8.15 -2.98
CA ASP A 16 22.94 7.64 -2.34
C ASP A 16 23.03 6.10 -2.48
N VAL A 17 21.91 5.40 -2.27
CA VAL A 17 21.80 3.94 -2.42
C VAL A 17 22.00 3.53 -3.88
N ASP A 18 21.36 4.25 -4.82
CA ASP A 18 21.47 3.96 -6.25
C ASP A 18 22.90 4.13 -6.76
N HIS A 19 23.62 5.17 -6.33
CA HIS A 19 25.02 5.38 -6.69
C HIS A 19 25.93 4.26 -6.17
N LEU A 20 25.74 3.83 -4.91
CA LEU A 20 26.48 2.69 -4.35
C LEU A 20 26.18 1.41 -5.13
N LEU A 21 24.92 1.15 -5.47
CA LEU A 21 24.52 -0.01 -6.26
C LEU A 21 25.20 -0.02 -7.63
N PHE A 22 25.20 1.10 -8.35
CA PHE A 22 25.89 1.19 -9.66
C PHE A 22 27.40 1.00 -9.55
N TYR A 23 28.01 1.50 -8.48
CA TYR A 23 29.43 1.22 -8.20
C TYR A 23 29.67 -0.27 -8.00
N LEU A 24 28.87 -0.95 -7.17
CA LEU A 24 28.96 -2.39 -6.91
C LEU A 24 28.80 -3.20 -8.21
N VAL A 25 27.79 -2.87 -9.01
CA VAL A 25 27.55 -3.51 -10.31
C VAL A 25 28.72 -3.28 -11.25
N GLY A 26 29.22 -2.04 -11.33
CA GLY A 26 30.37 -1.69 -12.19
C GLY A 26 31.63 -2.48 -11.84
N VAL A 27 31.97 -2.58 -10.55
CA VAL A 27 33.10 -3.38 -10.06
C VAL A 27 32.89 -4.86 -10.36
N SER A 28 31.68 -5.39 -10.13
CA SER A 28 31.36 -6.79 -10.41
C SER A 28 31.49 -7.12 -11.90
N VAL A 29 30.96 -6.28 -12.77
CA VAL A 29 31.07 -6.43 -14.23
C VAL A 29 32.52 -6.36 -14.68
N PHE A 30 33.27 -5.39 -14.15
CA PHE A 30 34.70 -5.25 -14.49
C PHE A 30 35.49 -6.53 -14.18
N PHE A 31 35.42 -7.05 -12.94
CA PHE A 31 36.11 -8.26 -12.58
C PHE A 31 35.62 -9.50 -13.30
N THR A 32 34.31 -9.60 -13.55
CA THR A 32 33.75 -10.69 -14.35
C THR A 32 34.35 -10.70 -15.75
N VAL A 33 34.32 -9.58 -16.44
CA VAL A 33 34.88 -9.46 -17.80
C VAL A 33 36.36 -9.71 -17.81
N LEU A 34 37.11 -9.15 -16.84
CA LEU A 34 38.56 -9.34 -16.71
C LEU A 34 38.93 -10.83 -16.54
N ILE A 35 38.29 -11.51 -15.59
CA ILE A 35 38.56 -12.92 -15.27
C ILE A 35 38.20 -13.82 -16.45
N PHE A 36 37.00 -13.68 -17.01
CA PHE A 36 36.59 -14.49 -18.16
C PHE A 36 37.49 -14.24 -19.37
N SER A 37 37.85 -13.00 -19.64
CA SER A 37 38.78 -12.66 -20.73
C SER A 37 40.15 -13.30 -20.52
N ALA A 38 40.69 -13.27 -19.30
CA ALA A 38 41.96 -13.92 -18.96
C ALA A 38 41.88 -15.46 -19.14
N ILE A 39 40.77 -16.09 -18.66
CA ILE A 39 40.57 -17.54 -18.81
C ILE A 39 40.54 -17.92 -20.29
N PHE A 40 39.72 -17.24 -21.12
CA PHE A 40 39.64 -17.53 -22.55
C PHE A 40 40.97 -17.27 -23.26
N TYR A 41 41.66 -16.16 -22.94
CA TYR A 41 42.96 -15.85 -23.49
C TYR A 41 43.99 -16.96 -23.18
N PHE A 42 44.08 -17.40 -21.93
CA PHE A 42 45.01 -18.45 -21.52
C PHE A 42 44.63 -19.81 -22.10
N ALA A 43 43.37 -20.16 -22.16
CA ALA A 43 42.90 -21.41 -22.77
C ALA A 43 43.25 -21.51 -24.25
N ILE A 44 43.19 -20.41 -24.99
CA ILE A 44 43.52 -20.35 -26.42
C ILE A 44 45.05 -20.27 -26.59
N ARG A 45 45.72 -19.38 -25.86
CA ARG A 45 47.15 -19.06 -26.03
C ARG A 45 48.05 -20.21 -25.56
N TYR A 46 47.71 -20.88 -24.47
CA TYR A 46 48.49 -21.94 -23.84
C TYR A 46 47.86 -23.32 -24.05
N ARG A 47 47.01 -23.48 -25.02
CA ARG A 47 46.49 -24.79 -25.42
C ARG A 47 47.62 -25.70 -25.85
N ARG A 48 47.74 -26.89 -25.25
CA ARG A 48 48.70 -27.93 -25.64
C ARG A 48 48.48 -28.32 -27.09
N ARG A 49 49.52 -28.26 -27.92
CA ARG A 49 49.47 -28.56 -29.37
C ARG A 49 50.11 -29.87 -29.75
N SER A 50 51.00 -30.41 -28.87
CA SER A 50 51.71 -31.66 -29.08
C SER A 50 51.92 -32.38 -27.75
N ASP A 51 52.03 -33.72 -27.79
CA ASP A 51 52.28 -34.52 -26.60
C ASP A 51 53.68 -34.29 -25.99
N ASN A 52 54.63 -33.83 -26.80
CA ASN A 52 55.98 -33.53 -26.39
C ASN A 52 56.20 -32.07 -25.90
N GLU A 53 55.14 -31.27 -25.89
CA GLU A 53 55.20 -29.87 -25.47
C GLU A 53 55.22 -29.81 -23.93
N LEU A 54 56.39 -29.44 -23.36
CA LEU A 54 56.56 -29.21 -21.95
C LEU A 54 56.47 -27.70 -21.66
N PRO A 55 55.55 -27.25 -20.79
CA PRO A 55 55.45 -25.84 -20.42
C PRO A 55 56.70 -25.41 -19.64
N LYS A 56 57.16 -24.17 -19.86
CA LYS A 56 58.20 -23.57 -19.02
C LYS A 56 57.62 -23.30 -17.63
N PRO A 57 58.39 -23.67 -16.57
CA PRO A 57 57.95 -23.36 -15.22
C PRO A 57 57.87 -21.83 -15.01
N ILE A 58 56.69 -21.35 -14.58
CA ILE A 58 56.50 -19.95 -14.23
C ILE A 58 56.66 -19.82 -12.71
N HIS A 59 57.60 -18.99 -12.28
CA HIS A 59 57.79 -18.66 -10.86
C HIS A 59 56.79 -17.60 -10.42
N ALA A 60 56.45 -17.60 -9.14
CA ALA A 60 55.57 -16.60 -8.53
C ALA A 60 56.13 -15.17 -8.72
N SER A 61 55.27 -14.22 -8.96
CA SER A 61 55.62 -12.80 -9.07
C SER A 61 55.02 -12.05 -7.89
N LEU A 62 55.87 -11.63 -6.97
CA LEU A 62 55.46 -10.87 -5.78
C LEU A 62 54.70 -9.58 -6.14
N VAL A 63 55.13 -8.91 -7.21
CA VAL A 63 54.44 -7.68 -7.69
C VAL A 63 52.99 -7.98 -8.10
N LEU A 64 52.80 -9.08 -8.84
CA LEU A 64 51.44 -9.49 -9.28
C LEU A 64 50.58 -9.91 -8.07
N GLU A 65 51.17 -10.65 -7.12
CA GLU A 65 50.47 -11.10 -5.90
C GLU A 65 50.03 -9.90 -5.05
N ILE A 66 50.90 -8.93 -4.84
CA ILE A 66 50.57 -7.69 -4.15
C ILE A 66 49.48 -6.94 -4.91
N ALA A 67 49.58 -6.81 -6.23
CA ALA A 67 48.61 -6.04 -7.04
C ALA A 67 47.19 -6.62 -6.94
N TRP A 68 47.04 -7.95 -7.13
CA TRP A 68 45.71 -8.57 -7.08
C TRP A 68 45.16 -8.69 -5.65
N SER A 69 45.95 -8.52 -4.62
CA SER A 69 45.51 -8.46 -3.22
C SER A 69 45.13 -7.04 -2.81
N VAL A 70 46.00 -6.06 -3.07
CA VAL A 70 45.86 -4.68 -2.59
C VAL A 70 44.76 -3.92 -3.37
N ILE A 71 44.68 -4.12 -4.70
CA ILE A 71 43.68 -3.40 -5.51
C ILE A 71 42.26 -3.80 -5.13
N PRO A 72 41.86 -5.09 -5.11
CA PRO A 72 40.50 -5.49 -4.66
C PRO A 72 40.25 -5.12 -3.21
N PHE A 73 41.25 -5.25 -2.31
CA PHE A 73 41.09 -4.82 -0.94
C PHE A 73 40.81 -3.31 -0.83
N GLY A 74 41.51 -2.47 -1.58
CA GLY A 74 41.22 -1.03 -1.64
C GLY A 74 39.80 -0.73 -2.12
N LEU A 75 39.34 -1.43 -3.17
CA LEU A 75 37.97 -1.30 -3.67
C LEU A 75 36.91 -1.73 -2.64
N THR A 76 37.15 -2.84 -1.91
CA THR A 76 36.25 -3.28 -0.85
C THR A 76 36.20 -2.30 0.33
N MET A 77 37.35 -1.66 0.66
CA MET A 77 37.38 -0.61 1.68
C MET A 77 36.56 0.63 1.28
N VAL A 78 36.56 1.01 -0.01
CA VAL A 78 35.70 2.08 -0.51
C VAL A 78 34.24 1.68 -0.38
N MET A 79 33.86 0.46 -0.76
CA MET A 79 32.48 -0.06 -0.59
C MET A 79 32.05 -0.02 0.87
N PHE A 80 32.92 -0.49 1.76
CA PHE A 80 32.64 -0.51 3.19
C PHE A 80 32.43 0.90 3.76
N ALA A 81 33.34 1.82 3.48
CA ALA A 81 33.25 3.19 3.99
C ALA A 81 31.99 3.91 3.46
N TRP A 82 31.67 3.71 2.19
CA TRP A 82 30.48 4.30 1.57
C TRP A 82 29.20 3.70 2.16
N GLY A 83 29.09 2.36 2.21
CA GLY A 83 27.94 1.67 2.82
C GLY A 83 27.74 2.02 4.29
N ALA A 84 28.83 2.08 5.08
CA ALA A 84 28.78 2.49 6.48
C ALA A 84 28.26 3.93 6.64
N ASN A 85 28.68 4.86 5.77
CA ASN A 85 28.19 6.22 5.80
C ASN A 85 26.66 6.29 5.54
N ILE A 86 26.15 5.57 4.53
CA ILE A 86 24.71 5.49 4.27
C ILE A 86 23.98 4.88 5.47
N PHE A 87 24.46 3.75 6.00
CA PHE A 87 23.89 3.09 7.17
C PHE A 87 23.78 4.01 8.39
N PHE A 88 24.86 4.76 8.69
CA PHE A 88 24.82 5.72 9.81
C PHE A 88 23.87 6.89 9.58
N LYS A 89 23.72 7.35 8.34
CA LYS A 89 22.70 8.37 8.01
C LYS A 89 21.29 7.82 8.24
N GLU A 90 20.97 6.62 7.73
CA GLU A 90 19.66 5.99 7.89
C GLU A 90 19.32 5.63 9.34
N SER A 91 20.33 5.29 10.15
CA SER A 91 20.14 4.92 11.56
C SER A 91 19.91 6.11 12.49
N ARG A 92 20.08 7.35 12.02
CA ARG A 92 20.05 8.56 12.86
C ARG A 92 19.01 9.56 12.37
N PRO A 93 17.72 9.41 12.79
CA PRO A 93 16.68 10.35 12.41
C PRO A 93 16.97 11.75 12.95
N PRO A 94 16.66 12.81 12.20
CA PRO A 94 16.74 14.18 12.69
C PRO A 94 15.82 14.41 13.91
N LYS A 95 16.21 15.29 14.80
CA LYS A 95 15.43 15.57 16.04
C LYS A 95 14.05 16.16 15.74
N ASN A 96 13.90 16.83 14.62
CA ASN A 96 12.65 17.46 14.16
C ASN A 96 11.83 16.55 13.23
N ALA A 97 12.17 15.26 13.13
CA ALA A 97 11.41 14.32 12.32
C ALA A 97 9.99 14.12 12.88
N MET A 98 9.02 14.13 11.99
CA MET A 98 7.63 13.82 12.32
C MET A 98 7.52 12.35 12.75
N GLN A 99 6.96 12.11 13.92
CA GLN A 99 6.82 10.76 14.48
C GLN A 99 5.52 10.12 14.00
N ILE A 100 5.61 8.89 13.49
CA ILE A 100 4.46 8.02 13.17
C ILE A 100 4.72 6.65 13.79
N TYR A 101 3.70 6.07 14.40
CA TYR A 101 3.76 4.73 14.95
C TYR A 101 3.17 3.73 13.95
N VAL A 102 3.84 2.57 13.82
CA VAL A 102 3.42 1.51 12.93
C VAL A 102 3.32 0.20 13.70
N VAL A 103 2.19 -0.46 13.60
CA VAL A 103 1.98 -1.80 14.13
C VAL A 103 1.70 -2.75 12.98
N ALA A 104 2.61 -3.70 12.77
CA ALA A 104 2.42 -4.76 11.79
C ALA A 104 1.60 -5.91 12.39
N LYS A 105 0.68 -6.44 11.62
CA LYS A 105 -0.12 -7.61 11.95
C LYS A 105 -0.41 -8.39 10.67
N GLN A 106 -0.60 -9.69 10.75
CA GLN A 106 -0.99 -10.54 9.60
C GLN A 106 -2.38 -10.14 9.09
N TRP A 107 -2.56 -9.52 7.96
CA TRP A 107 -1.60 -9.10 6.92
C TRP A 107 -1.90 -7.64 6.57
N MET A 108 -1.66 -6.75 7.53
CA MET A 108 -1.95 -5.32 7.43
C MET A 108 -0.91 -4.48 8.15
N TRP A 109 -0.79 -3.25 7.74
CA TRP A 109 -0.04 -2.18 8.38
C TRP A 109 -1.03 -1.25 9.07
N LYS A 110 -0.94 -1.10 10.38
CA LYS A 110 -1.69 -0.10 11.15
C LYS A 110 -0.77 1.06 11.44
N LEU A 111 -1.17 2.26 11.06
CA LEU A 111 -0.35 3.47 11.19
C LEU A 111 -1.10 4.50 12.02
N GLN A 112 -0.37 5.23 12.87
CA GLN A 112 -0.95 6.26 13.73
C GLN A 112 -0.04 7.48 13.77
N HIS A 113 -0.60 8.63 13.40
CA HIS A 113 0.02 9.93 13.51
C HIS A 113 -0.08 10.48 14.93
N MET A 114 0.84 11.38 15.31
CA MET A 114 0.81 12.03 16.63
C MET A 114 -0.43 12.90 16.83
N GLU A 115 -0.97 13.41 15.75
CA GLU A 115 -2.19 14.22 15.70
C GLU A 115 -3.48 13.39 15.89
N GLY A 116 -3.34 12.05 15.97
CA GLY A 116 -4.45 11.12 16.24
C GLY A 116 -5.02 10.43 15.01
N GLN A 117 -4.64 10.82 13.80
CA GLN A 117 -5.08 10.16 12.57
C GLN A 117 -4.57 8.71 12.53
N ARG A 118 -5.44 7.79 12.15
CA ARG A 118 -5.16 6.35 12.02
C ARG A 118 -5.40 5.90 10.60
N GLU A 119 -4.53 5.05 10.11
CA GLU A 119 -4.57 4.52 8.75
C GLU A 119 -4.31 3.01 8.75
N ILE A 120 -4.88 2.32 7.76
CA ILE A 120 -4.63 0.89 7.51
C ILE A 120 -4.16 0.72 6.08
N ASN A 121 -2.94 0.16 5.92
CA ASN A 121 -2.30 -0.06 4.63
C ASN A 121 -2.07 1.22 3.79
N GLU A 122 -2.29 2.38 4.36
CA GLU A 122 -2.05 3.67 3.74
C GLU A 122 -1.24 4.53 4.69
N LEU A 123 -0.39 5.41 4.15
CA LEU A 123 0.43 6.35 4.91
C LEU A 123 0.49 7.67 4.16
N HIS A 124 -0.10 8.70 4.76
CA HIS A 124 -0.04 10.06 4.23
C HIS A 124 1.08 10.84 4.90
N ILE A 125 1.95 11.44 4.11
CA ILE A 125 3.12 12.20 4.57
C ILE A 125 3.35 13.45 3.73
N PRO A 126 3.89 14.52 4.32
CA PRO A 126 4.28 15.71 3.56
C PRO A 126 5.62 15.50 2.87
N VAL A 127 5.76 16.03 1.66
CA VAL A 127 7.04 16.14 0.95
C VAL A 127 7.97 17.13 1.68
N GLY A 128 9.28 16.87 1.65
CA GLY A 128 10.30 17.74 2.20
C GLY A 128 10.46 17.71 3.72
N ARG A 129 9.59 17.01 4.45
CA ARG A 129 9.67 16.86 5.90
C ARG A 129 10.21 15.49 6.29
N PRO A 130 11.21 15.38 7.18
CA PRO A 130 11.67 14.10 7.70
C PRO A 130 10.55 13.39 8.47
N VAL A 131 10.33 12.11 8.17
CA VAL A 131 9.34 11.24 8.81
C VAL A 131 10.10 10.11 9.49
N LYS A 132 9.86 9.93 10.78
CA LYS A 132 10.38 8.83 11.58
C LYS A 132 9.27 7.83 11.87
N LEU A 133 9.47 6.58 11.50
CA LEU A 133 8.59 5.48 11.85
C LEU A 133 9.14 4.75 13.07
N THR A 134 8.33 4.57 14.11
CA THR A 134 8.61 3.65 15.21
C THR A 134 7.65 2.48 15.09
N MET A 135 8.19 1.28 14.89
CA MET A 135 7.45 0.13 14.41
C MET A 135 7.59 -1.05 15.36
N THR A 136 6.51 -1.80 15.56
CA THR A 136 6.48 -3.09 16.26
C THR A 136 5.52 -4.05 15.56
N SER A 137 5.61 -5.34 15.89
CA SER A 137 4.69 -6.36 15.39
C SER A 137 3.88 -6.98 16.51
N GLU A 138 2.63 -7.35 16.22
CA GLU A 138 1.75 -8.09 17.15
C GLU A 138 1.94 -9.62 17.08
N ASP A 139 2.49 -10.13 15.98
CA ASP A 139 2.50 -11.59 15.68
C ASP A 139 3.83 -12.09 15.11
N ALA A 140 4.04 -11.98 13.81
CA ALA A 140 5.21 -12.48 13.10
C ALA A 140 6.23 -11.37 12.82
N ILE A 141 7.41 -11.74 12.32
CA ILE A 141 8.33 -10.77 11.73
C ILE A 141 7.76 -10.32 10.39
N HIS A 142 7.73 -9.01 10.18
CA HIS A 142 7.41 -8.34 8.92
C HIS A 142 8.57 -7.45 8.50
N SER A 143 8.56 -6.91 7.31
CA SER A 143 9.55 -5.93 6.87
C SER A 143 8.87 -4.80 6.10
N PHE A 144 8.94 -3.59 6.64
CA PHE A 144 8.40 -2.39 6.03
C PHE A 144 9.32 -1.97 4.89
N PHE A 145 8.85 -2.11 3.65
CA PHE A 145 9.68 -1.89 2.46
C PHE A 145 9.00 -0.97 1.46
N VAL A 146 9.68 0.13 1.15
CA VAL A 146 9.27 1.12 0.16
C VAL A 146 10.33 1.22 -0.92
N PRO A 147 10.20 0.52 -2.05
CA PRO A 147 11.21 0.49 -3.11
C PRO A 147 11.60 1.87 -3.63
N ALA A 148 10.63 2.76 -3.83
CA ALA A 148 10.86 4.12 -4.31
C ALA A 148 11.69 4.98 -3.35
N PHE A 149 11.71 4.63 -2.05
CA PHE A 149 12.50 5.32 -1.02
C PHE A 149 13.81 4.63 -0.71
N ARG A 150 14.06 3.42 -1.24
CA ARG A 150 15.21 2.54 -0.91
C ARG A 150 15.29 2.24 0.59
N THR A 151 14.16 2.29 1.29
CA THR A 151 14.06 2.06 2.73
C THR A 151 13.43 0.70 3.00
N LYS A 152 14.12 -0.13 3.77
CA LYS A 152 13.65 -1.43 4.25
C LYS A 152 14.01 -1.59 5.73
N GLN A 153 13.03 -1.94 6.57
CA GLN A 153 13.27 -2.16 8.00
C GLN A 153 12.41 -3.31 8.52
N ASP A 154 13.06 -4.26 9.15
CA ASP A 154 12.36 -5.38 9.77
C ASP A 154 11.61 -4.93 11.01
N VAL A 155 10.38 -5.45 11.14
CA VAL A 155 9.45 -5.15 12.22
C VAL A 155 9.23 -6.42 13.03
N VAL A 156 9.84 -6.47 14.23
CA VAL A 156 9.98 -7.70 15.03
C VAL A 156 9.05 -7.62 16.24
N PRO A 157 8.35 -8.73 16.60
CA PRO A 157 7.56 -8.80 17.80
C PRO A 157 8.38 -8.55 19.07
N GLY A 158 7.77 -7.89 20.06
CA GLY A 158 8.36 -7.67 21.37
C GLY A 158 9.45 -6.60 21.45
N ARG A 159 9.76 -5.90 20.35
CA ARG A 159 10.69 -4.77 20.35
C ARG A 159 10.26 -3.68 19.36
N TYR A 160 10.83 -2.49 19.52
CA TYR A 160 10.63 -1.39 18.59
C TYR A 160 11.79 -1.32 17.59
N SER A 161 11.45 -1.27 16.31
CA SER A 161 12.36 -0.92 15.21
C SER A 161 12.11 0.52 14.79
N THR A 162 13.13 1.18 14.27
CA THR A 162 13.01 2.58 13.82
C THR A 162 13.62 2.73 12.44
N THR A 163 12.95 3.41 11.56
CA THR A 163 13.50 3.93 10.29
C THR A 163 13.01 5.36 10.07
N TRP A 164 13.65 6.08 9.17
CA TRP A 164 13.23 7.41 8.78
C TRP A 164 13.56 7.68 7.33
N PHE A 165 12.84 8.62 6.74
CA PHE A 165 13.07 9.10 5.38
C PHE A 165 12.44 10.48 5.19
N THR A 166 12.81 11.14 4.09
CA THR A 166 12.14 12.34 3.60
C THR A 166 11.70 12.08 2.18
N ALA A 167 10.39 12.13 1.92
CA ALA A 167 9.89 12.09 0.55
C ALA A 167 10.31 13.35 -0.20
N THR A 168 10.88 13.20 -1.41
CA THR A 168 11.41 14.31 -2.20
C THR A 168 10.50 14.72 -3.36
N LYS A 169 9.49 13.89 -3.67
CA LYS A 169 8.55 14.12 -4.76
C LYS A 169 7.15 13.75 -4.31
N PRO A 170 6.12 14.55 -4.64
CA PRO A 170 4.73 14.14 -4.42
C PRO A 170 4.39 12.94 -5.31
N GLY A 171 3.53 12.07 -4.81
CA GLY A 171 3.12 10.88 -5.54
C GLY A 171 2.60 9.76 -4.66
N LYS A 172 2.20 8.68 -5.30
CA LYS A 172 1.72 7.45 -4.67
C LYS A 172 2.77 6.36 -4.85
N TYR A 173 3.29 5.82 -3.76
CA TYR A 173 4.37 4.85 -3.73
C TYR A 173 3.93 3.56 -3.07
N HIS A 174 4.37 2.43 -3.61
CA HIS A 174 4.04 1.12 -3.05
C HIS A 174 4.78 0.86 -1.74
N LEU A 175 4.03 0.31 -0.77
CA LEU A 175 4.52 -0.28 0.45
C LEU A 175 4.34 -1.80 0.36
N PHE A 176 5.37 -2.57 0.70
CA PHE A 176 5.37 -4.02 0.71
C PHE A 176 5.80 -4.57 2.07
N CYS A 177 5.42 -5.81 2.34
CA CYS A 177 6.08 -6.64 3.32
C CYS A 177 7.21 -7.42 2.62
N ALA A 178 8.46 -7.29 3.08
CA ALA A 178 9.64 -7.92 2.48
C ALA A 178 10.24 -9.03 3.36
N GLU A 179 9.48 -9.52 4.36
CA GLU A 179 9.83 -10.70 5.18
C GLU A 179 8.65 -11.65 5.22
N TYR A 180 8.89 -12.94 4.98
CA TYR A 180 7.81 -13.93 4.93
C TYR A 180 7.05 -14.02 6.26
N CYS A 181 5.78 -13.65 6.25
CA CYS A 181 4.93 -13.54 7.44
C CYS A 181 3.68 -14.43 7.39
N GLY A 182 3.65 -15.46 6.54
CA GLY A 182 2.54 -16.41 6.46
C GLY A 182 1.85 -16.44 5.09
N THR A 183 0.70 -17.12 5.01
CA THR A 183 0.04 -17.49 3.74
C THR A 183 -0.37 -16.32 2.84
N LYS A 184 -0.72 -15.17 3.42
CA LYS A 184 -1.08 -13.96 2.66
C LYS A 184 0.04 -12.92 2.62
N HIS A 185 1.29 -13.34 2.81
CA HIS A 185 2.46 -12.48 2.78
C HIS A 185 2.50 -11.58 1.52
N SER A 186 2.28 -12.14 0.35
CA SER A 186 2.27 -11.37 -0.92
C SER A 186 1.13 -10.36 -1.03
N GLY A 187 0.06 -10.53 -0.26
CA GLY A 187 -1.06 -9.61 -0.17
C GLY A 187 -0.91 -8.53 0.91
N MET A 188 0.14 -8.59 1.75
CA MET A 188 0.44 -7.55 2.74
C MET A 188 1.12 -6.37 2.08
N THR A 189 0.33 -5.56 1.41
CA THR A 189 0.77 -4.39 0.66
C THR A 189 0.05 -3.14 1.14
N GLY A 190 0.56 -1.98 0.75
CA GLY A 190 -0.05 -0.70 1.06
C GLY A 190 0.46 0.41 0.14
N TRP A 191 0.11 1.63 0.48
CA TRP A 191 0.49 2.81 -0.28
C TRP A 191 0.99 3.93 0.62
N ILE A 192 2.00 4.65 0.14
CA ILE A 192 2.44 5.91 0.73
C ILE A 192 2.04 7.05 -0.19
N TYR A 193 1.26 7.97 0.34
CA TYR A 193 0.84 9.20 -0.33
C TYR A 193 1.72 10.35 0.14
N ALA A 194 2.74 10.66 -0.64
CA ALA A 194 3.54 11.86 -0.42
C ALA A 194 2.82 13.06 -1.01
N MET A 195 2.45 14.02 -0.18
CA MET A 195 1.59 15.15 -0.52
C MET A 195 2.35 16.47 -0.38
N GLU A 196 1.91 17.47 -1.10
CA GLU A 196 2.38 18.83 -0.81
C GLU A 196 2.02 19.22 0.64
N PRO A 197 2.84 20.03 1.33
CA PRO A 197 2.60 20.35 2.74
C PRO A 197 1.22 20.95 3.04
N GLN A 198 0.65 21.70 2.11
CA GLN A 198 -0.69 22.28 2.27
C GLN A 198 -1.78 21.22 2.22
N ASP A 199 -1.67 20.27 1.28
CA ASP A 199 -2.63 19.17 1.12
C ASP A 199 -2.55 18.22 2.33
N TYR A 200 -1.34 17.98 2.84
CA TYR A 200 -1.16 17.20 4.05
C TYR A 200 -1.81 17.85 5.28
N GLN A 201 -1.69 19.17 5.44
CA GLN A 201 -2.35 19.91 6.53
C GLN A 201 -3.88 19.84 6.39
N ALA A 202 -4.40 19.97 5.17
CA ALA A 202 -5.82 19.81 4.89
C ALA A 202 -6.32 18.40 5.24
N TRP A 203 -5.54 17.38 4.90
CA TRP A 203 -5.82 16.00 5.28
C TRP A 203 -5.82 15.78 6.80
N LEU A 204 -4.82 16.30 7.53
CA LEU A 204 -4.74 16.21 9.00
C LEU A 204 -5.93 16.88 9.70
N SER A 205 -6.37 18.03 9.20
CA SER A 205 -7.47 18.78 9.80
C SER A 205 -8.86 18.18 9.54
N GLY A 206 -8.92 16.95 8.96
CA GLY A 206 -10.19 16.33 8.55
C GLY A 206 -10.82 17.00 7.35
N GLY A 207 -10.09 17.86 6.68
CA GLY A 207 -10.43 18.40 5.36
C GLY A 207 -10.31 17.30 4.32
N ARG A 208 -11.37 16.64 4.16
CA ARG A 208 -11.80 15.61 3.24
C ARG A 208 -11.11 15.60 1.88
N SER A 209 -10.03 14.92 1.75
CA SER A 209 -9.66 14.38 0.45
C SER A 209 -10.19 12.95 0.22
N PHE A 210 -10.88 12.36 1.18
CA PHE A 210 -11.43 11.01 1.05
C PHE A 210 -12.87 10.96 1.56
N GLY A 211 -13.80 11.34 0.74
CA GLY A 211 -15.23 11.06 0.89
C GLY A 211 -15.89 11.37 2.25
N SER A 212 -17.20 11.40 2.28
CA SER A 212 -17.99 11.37 3.51
C SER A 212 -17.80 10.01 4.21
N LEU A 213 -18.15 9.89 5.49
CA LEU A 213 -18.19 8.59 6.20
C LEU A 213 -18.89 7.52 5.37
N ALA A 214 -19.97 7.91 4.64
CA ALA A 214 -20.70 7.01 3.78
C ALA A 214 -19.87 6.55 2.56
N GLU A 215 -19.08 7.42 1.93
CA GLU A 215 -18.22 7.04 0.80
C GLU A 215 -17.05 6.13 1.24
N ASN A 216 -16.50 6.39 2.42
CA ASN A 216 -15.49 5.50 3.02
C ASN A 216 -16.12 4.15 3.38
N GLY A 217 -17.33 4.17 3.94
CA GLY A 217 -18.12 2.98 4.22
C GLY A 217 -18.45 2.17 2.97
N GLU A 218 -18.73 2.82 1.83
CA GLU A 218 -18.91 2.13 0.54
C GLU A 218 -17.66 1.39 0.10
N LYS A 219 -16.50 2.03 0.17
CA LYS A 219 -15.22 1.36 -0.14
C LYS A 219 -14.97 0.17 0.78
N LEU A 220 -15.16 0.38 2.09
CA LEU A 220 -14.97 -0.69 3.08
C LEU A 220 -15.95 -1.85 2.85
N PHE A 221 -17.19 -1.56 2.46
CA PHE A 221 -18.21 -2.55 2.09
C PHE A 221 -17.80 -3.38 0.87
N GLN A 222 -17.15 -2.76 -0.11
CA GLN A 222 -16.58 -3.43 -1.29
C GLN A 222 -15.34 -4.25 -0.92
N ASP A 223 -14.41 -3.69 -0.16
CA ASP A 223 -13.16 -4.33 0.24
C ASP A 223 -13.40 -5.57 1.13
N LEU A 224 -14.42 -5.50 1.99
CA LEU A 224 -14.86 -6.63 2.81
C LEU A 224 -15.79 -7.58 2.08
N ALA A 225 -16.09 -7.32 0.79
CA ALA A 225 -16.95 -8.14 -0.07
C ALA A 225 -18.38 -8.37 0.47
N CYS A 226 -18.91 -7.43 1.26
CA CYS A 226 -20.25 -7.51 1.87
C CYS A 226 -21.36 -7.66 0.81
N GLY A 227 -21.21 -6.97 -0.34
CA GLY A 227 -22.11 -7.02 -1.49
C GLY A 227 -22.24 -8.41 -2.14
N ASN A 228 -21.34 -9.35 -1.87
CA ASN A 228 -21.46 -10.73 -2.37
C ASN A 228 -22.66 -11.48 -1.74
N CYS A 229 -23.02 -11.09 -0.51
CA CYS A 229 -24.14 -11.68 0.23
C CYS A 229 -25.32 -10.72 0.33
N HIS A 230 -25.08 -9.42 0.55
CA HIS A 230 -26.10 -8.37 0.68
C HIS A 230 -26.33 -7.65 -0.65
N LYS A 231 -27.08 -8.28 -1.55
CA LYS A 231 -27.43 -7.68 -2.83
C LYS A 231 -28.57 -6.66 -2.69
N ALA A 232 -28.44 -5.53 -3.39
CA ALA A 232 -29.42 -4.46 -3.34
C ALA A 232 -30.82 -4.88 -3.81
N ASP A 233 -30.89 -5.79 -4.78
CA ASP A 233 -32.16 -6.34 -5.35
C ASP A 233 -32.80 -7.41 -4.47
N GLY A 234 -32.22 -7.77 -3.34
CA GLY A 234 -32.71 -8.82 -2.44
C GLY A 234 -32.51 -10.26 -2.93
N SER A 235 -31.82 -10.46 -4.07
CA SER A 235 -31.49 -11.81 -4.58
C SER A 235 -30.31 -12.46 -3.85
N GLY A 236 -29.72 -11.77 -2.88
CA GLY A 236 -28.57 -12.24 -2.12
C GLY A 236 -28.92 -13.32 -1.09
N ARG A 237 -27.90 -14.02 -0.60
CA ARG A 237 -28.03 -15.04 0.48
C ARG A 237 -28.28 -14.41 1.86
N CYS A 238 -28.11 -13.10 1.98
CA CYS A 238 -28.33 -12.30 3.18
C CYS A 238 -29.38 -11.20 2.91
N PRO A 239 -29.98 -10.59 3.94
CA PRO A 239 -30.98 -9.52 3.77
C PRO A 239 -30.43 -8.36 2.95
N SER A 240 -31.26 -7.74 2.09
CA SER A 240 -30.91 -6.48 1.46
C SER A 240 -30.76 -5.38 2.51
N LEU A 241 -29.74 -4.56 2.36
CA LEU A 241 -29.47 -3.42 3.25
C LEU A 241 -30.15 -2.14 2.79
N VAL A 242 -30.73 -2.14 1.58
CA VAL A 242 -31.42 -0.98 1.03
C VAL A 242 -32.67 -0.65 1.86
N GLY A 243 -32.69 0.54 2.43
CA GLY A 243 -33.77 1.00 3.31
C GLY A 243 -33.92 0.18 4.60
N LEU A 244 -32.88 -0.49 5.05
CA LEU A 244 -32.89 -1.28 6.27
C LEU A 244 -32.92 -0.37 7.53
N TYR A 245 -32.14 0.70 7.54
CA TYR A 245 -32.04 1.58 8.71
C TYR A 245 -33.39 2.16 9.11
N GLY A 246 -33.71 2.07 10.40
CA GLY A 246 -35.00 2.53 10.95
C GLY A 246 -36.19 1.57 10.75
N ARG A 247 -36.01 0.44 10.07
CA ARG A 247 -37.06 -0.56 9.88
C ARG A 247 -37.18 -1.52 11.07
N SER A 248 -38.39 -2.02 11.29
CA SER A 248 -38.60 -3.17 12.17
C SER A 248 -38.27 -4.46 11.45
N VAL A 249 -37.35 -5.25 12.01
CA VAL A 249 -36.85 -6.52 11.46
C VAL A 249 -37.31 -7.68 12.34
N GLN A 250 -37.94 -8.69 11.73
CA GLN A 250 -38.31 -9.92 12.41
C GLN A 250 -37.09 -10.86 12.51
N LEU A 251 -36.84 -11.37 13.70
CA LEU A 251 -35.76 -12.35 13.96
C LEU A 251 -36.31 -13.78 13.85
N ALA A 252 -35.39 -14.75 13.68
CA ALA A 252 -35.72 -16.17 13.57
C ALA A 252 -36.41 -16.74 14.84
N ASP A 253 -36.23 -16.09 15.99
CA ASP A 253 -36.88 -16.42 17.26
C ASP A 253 -38.28 -15.78 17.39
N GLY A 254 -38.77 -15.11 16.36
CA GLY A 254 -40.08 -14.44 16.30
C GLY A 254 -40.14 -13.03 16.88
N ARG A 255 -39.10 -12.55 17.53
CA ARG A 255 -39.02 -11.17 18.07
C ARG A 255 -38.84 -10.16 16.94
N TYR A 256 -39.26 -8.93 17.22
CA TYR A 256 -39.02 -7.77 16.35
C TYR A 256 -38.03 -6.84 17.01
N VAL A 257 -37.07 -6.36 16.23
CA VAL A 257 -36.09 -5.38 16.63
C VAL A 257 -36.05 -4.21 15.64
N ASN A 258 -35.71 -3.03 16.13
CA ASN A 258 -35.50 -1.88 15.24
C ASN A 258 -34.08 -1.92 14.69
N ALA A 259 -33.90 -1.74 13.38
CA ALA A 259 -32.60 -1.68 12.74
C ALA A 259 -31.97 -0.29 12.93
N ASP A 260 -31.61 0.01 14.17
CA ASP A 260 -30.87 1.20 14.57
C ASP A 260 -29.35 0.98 14.48
N GLU A 261 -28.55 1.98 14.86
CA GLU A 261 -27.10 1.89 14.86
C GLU A 261 -26.57 0.77 15.75
N ALA A 262 -27.21 0.56 16.90
CA ALA A 262 -26.80 -0.49 17.84
C ALA A 262 -27.03 -1.89 17.25
N TYR A 263 -28.16 -2.10 16.56
CA TYR A 263 -28.43 -3.32 15.84
C TYR A 263 -27.45 -3.56 14.69
N LEU A 264 -27.18 -2.53 13.85
CA LEU A 264 -26.24 -2.64 12.74
C LEU A 264 -24.83 -2.95 13.24
N ARG A 265 -24.39 -2.27 14.30
CA ARG A 265 -23.11 -2.52 14.94
C ARG A 265 -22.99 -3.97 15.44
N GLU A 266 -24.01 -4.45 16.17
CA GLU A 266 -24.02 -5.82 16.69
C GLU A 266 -24.00 -6.83 15.54
N SER A 267 -24.77 -6.60 14.48
CA SER A 267 -24.83 -7.50 13.32
C SER A 267 -23.49 -7.58 12.58
N ILE A 268 -22.70 -6.51 12.52
CA ILE A 268 -21.35 -6.51 11.92
C ILE A 268 -20.36 -7.25 12.81
N LEU A 269 -20.37 -6.98 14.10
CA LEU A 269 -19.36 -7.51 15.03
C LEU A 269 -19.70 -8.92 15.55
N GLN A 270 -21.00 -9.20 15.75
CA GLN A 270 -21.51 -10.46 16.31
C GLN A 270 -22.73 -10.96 15.51
N PRO A 271 -22.56 -11.30 14.23
CA PRO A 271 -23.65 -11.57 13.30
C PRO A 271 -24.59 -12.71 13.73
N ASN A 272 -24.09 -13.62 14.56
CA ASN A 272 -24.89 -14.75 15.06
C ASN A 272 -25.75 -14.40 16.30
N ALA A 273 -25.61 -13.20 16.87
CA ALA A 273 -26.40 -12.78 18.03
C ALA A 273 -27.90 -12.58 17.71
N LYS A 274 -28.18 -12.12 16.48
CA LYS A 274 -29.56 -11.86 16.01
C LYS A 274 -29.69 -12.28 14.54
N ILE A 275 -30.32 -13.41 14.28
CA ILE A 275 -30.55 -13.93 12.93
C ILE A 275 -31.91 -13.41 12.41
N VAL A 276 -31.92 -12.84 11.22
CA VAL A 276 -33.14 -12.36 10.55
C VAL A 276 -33.98 -13.54 10.09
N ALA A 277 -35.31 -13.47 10.28
CA ALA A 277 -36.24 -14.51 9.86
C ALA A 277 -36.10 -14.84 8.37
N GLY A 278 -36.02 -16.12 8.02
CA GLY A 278 -35.88 -16.59 6.63
C GLY A 278 -34.42 -16.62 6.13
N TYR A 279 -33.43 -16.22 6.91
CA TYR A 279 -32.03 -16.27 6.54
C TYR A 279 -31.23 -17.22 7.43
N GLN A 280 -30.13 -17.74 6.89
CA GLN A 280 -29.19 -18.61 7.62
C GLN A 280 -28.04 -17.80 8.23
N PRO A 281 -27.37 -18.30 9.30
CA PRO A 281 -26.23 -17.63 9.94
C PRO A 281 -24.95 -17.80 9.12
N LEU A 282 -24.89 -17.13 7.96
CA LEU A 282 -23.78 -17.22 7.00
C LEU A 282 -22.78 -16.06 7.10
N MET A 283 -23.16 -14.98 7.79
CA MET A 283 -22.32 -13.79 7.90
C MET A 283 -21.13 -14.07 8.82
N PRO A 284 -19.87 -13.85 8.35
CA PRO A 284 -18.70 -13.96 9.20
C PRO A 284 -18.66 -12.81 10.21
N THR A 285 -18.00 -13.03 11.35
CA THR A 285 -17.73 -11.94 12.28
C THR A 285 -16.63 -11.03 11.76
N PHE A 286 -16.81 -9.72 11.87
CA PHE A 286 -15.81 -8.70 11.57
C PHE A 286 -15.16 -8.13 12.85
N GLN A 287 -15.45 -8.71 14.02
CA GLN A 287 -14.84 -8.31 15.28
C GLN A 287 -13.31 -8.49 15.21
N GLY A 288 -12.57 -7.40 15.47
CA GLY A 288 -11.12 -7.36 15.37
C GLY A 288 -10.56 -7.29 13.95
N GLN A 289 -11.42 -7.32 12.92
CA GLN A 289 -11.05 -7.12 11.51
C GLN A 289 -11.33 -5.69 11.06
N VAL A 290 -12.37 -5.07 11.59
CA VAL A 290 -12.77 -3.69 11.31
C VAL A 290 -12.54 -2.85 12.57
N THR A 291 -12.00 -1.64 12.40
CA THR A 291 -11.84 -0.68 13.48
C THR A 291 -13.19 -0.12 13.91
N GLU A 292 -13.28 0.50 15.08
CA GLU A 292 -14.49 1.20 15.53
C GLU A 292 -14.93 2.28 14.53
N GLU A 293 -13.97 3.00 13.96
CA GLU A 293 -14.21 3.99 12.92
C GLU A 293 -14.77 3.36 11.65
N GLY A 294 -14.19 2.25 11.18
CA GLY A 294 -14.70 1.50 10.04
C GLY A 294 -16.13 0.94 10.27
N VAL A 295 -16.47 0.57 11.50
CA VAL A 295 -17.85 0.18 11.83
C VAL A 295 -18.81 1.37 11.68
N LEU A 296 -18.41 2.57 12.14
CA LEU A 296 -19.20 3.79 11.95
C LEU A 296 -19.35 4.15 10.46
N GLU A 297 -18.29 4.04 9.69
CA GLU A 297 -18.31 4.26 8.23
C GLU A 297 -19.28 3.31 7.52
N LEU A 298 -19.23 2.01 7.84
CA LEU A 298 -20.17 1.02 7.31
C LEU A 298 -21.62 1.34 7.70
N ILE A 299 -21.86 1.76 8.92
CA ILE A 299 -23.22 2.15 9.39
C ILE A 299 -23.71 3.37 8.60
N GLU A 300 -22.89 4.39 8.41
CA GLU A 300 -23.25 5.58 7.64
C GLU A 300 -23.51 5.24 6.16
N TYR A 301 -22.72 4.33 5.57
CA TYR A 301 -23.02 3.82 4.24
C TYR A 301 -24.37 3.11 4.19
N ILE A 302 -24.68 2.20 5.13
CA ILE A 302 -25.96 1.49 5.19
C ILE A 302 -27.13 2.48 5.35
N LYS A 303 -26.97 3.54 6.14
CA LYS A 303 -27.97 4.62 6.24
C LYS A 303 -28.18 5.34 4.91
N SER A 304 -27.11 5.56 4.14
CA SER A 304 -27.18 6.21 2.83
C SER A 304 -27.90 5.37 1.76
N LEU A 305 -28.04 4.05 1.97
CA LEU A 305 -28.80 3.14 1.12
C LEU A 305 -30.33 3.25 1.31
N ALA A 306 -30.83 4.26 2.03
CA ALA A 306 -32.26 4.49 2.15
C ALA A 306 -32.87 4.62 0.75
N PRO A 307 -34.08 4.03 0.49
CA PRO A 307 -34.78 4.30 -0.75
C PRO A 307 -35.00 5.81 -0.85
N ALA A 308 -34.83 6.38 -2.04
CA ALA A 308 -35.17 7.77 -2.28
C ALA A 308 -36.59 8.02 -1.77
N PRO A 309 -36.88 9.12 -1.02
CA PRO A 309 -38.21 9.39 -0.51
C PRO A 309 -39.17 9.34 -1.69
N ALA A 310 -40.18 8.49 -1.60
CA ALA A 310 -41.25 8.41 -2.57
C ALA A 310 -42.00 9.78 -2.59
N GLY A 311 -41.52 10.70 -3.46
CA GLY A 311 -42.04 12.07 -3.49
C GLY A 311 -41.28 13.06 -4.36
N ALA A 312 -40.11 12.70 -4.91
CA ALA A 312 -39.54 13.50 -6.00
C ALA A 312 -40.13 13.00 -7.33
N GLY A 313 -41.45 13.18 -7.49
CA GLY A 313 -42.11 13.02 -8.77
C GLY A 313 -41.44 13.96 -9.76
N THR A 314 -40.83 13.41 -10.78
CA THR A 314 -40.64 14.11 -12.03
C THR A 314 -41.97 14.59 -12.49
N THR A 315 -42.23 15.88 -12.30
CA THR A 315 -43.30 16.58 -13.04
C THR A 315 -43.04 16.27 -14.52
N PRO A 316 -44.02 15.73 -15.25
CA PRO A 316 -43.88 15.59 -16.69
C PRO A 316 -43.56 16.97 -17.26
N ALA A 317 -42.55 17.09 -18.06
CA ALA A 317 -42.25 18.31 -18.79
C ALA A 317 -43.54 18.71 -19.54
N GLU A 318 -44.08 19.87 -19.19
CA GLU A 318 -45.16 20.51 -19.96
C GLU A 318 -44.66 20.61 -21.40
N ILE A 319 -45.34 19.88 -22.28
CA ILE A 319 -45.18 20.03 -23.73
C ILE A 319 -45.71 21.42 -24.05
N ASN A 320 -44.82 22.36 -24.25
CA ASN A 320 -45.12 23.70 -24.71
C ASN A 320 -45.62 23.61 -26.16
N VAL A 321 -46.96 23.48 -26.29
CA VAL A 321 -47.64 23.57 -27.58
C VAL A 321 -47.69 25.05 -27.95
N ASN A 322 -46.82 25.46 -28.84
CA ASN A 322 -46.80 26.80 -29.43
C ASN A 322 -48.07 27.03 -30.28
N PRO A 323 -49.02 27.92 -29.90
CA PRO A 323 -50.19 28.23 -30.72
C PRO A 323 -49.87 29.39 -31.65
N GLY A 324 -49.37 29.09 -32.87
CA GLY A 324 -49.02 30.17 -33.78
C GLY A 324 -48.68 29.74 -35.19
N VAL A 325 -49.61 29.06 -35.89
CA VAL A 325 -49.69 29.15 -37.37
C VAL A 325 -51.14 29.22 -37.73
N ALA A 326 -51.58 30.45 -38.00
CA ALA A 326 -52.87 30.73 -38.61
C ALA A 326 -52.88 30.25 -40.06
N THR A 327 -53.77 29.34 -40.37
CA THR A 327 -54.09 28.95 -41.74
C THR A 327 -54.84 30.09 -42.45
N ALA A 328 -54.23 30.68 -43.43
CA ALA A 328 -54.90 31.57 -44.39
C ALA A 328 -55.74 30.74 -45.36
N ALA A 329 -57.02 31.05 -45.40
CA ALA A 329 -57.96 30.51 -46.36
C ALA A 329 -57.67 31.03 -47.79
N PRO A 330 -57.99 30.27 -48.85
CA PRO A 330 -57.78 30.73 -50.23
C PRO A 330 -58.99 31.62 -50.63
N SER A 331 -58.71 32.84 -51.06
CA SER A 331 -59.70 33.73 -51.76
C SER A 331 -59.76 33.34 -53.21
N ASN A 332 -61.02 33.06 -53.66
CA ASN A 332 -61.44 32.97 -55.03
C ASN A 332 -61.19 34.31 -55.76
N ARG A 333 -60.42 34.33 -56.83
CA ARG A 333 -60.78 34.78 -58.20
C ARG A 333 -59.60 34.60 -59.13
#